data_4ddfedf28a31c6ae90362874bb6fe4b8
#
_entry.id   4ddfedf28a31c6ae90362874bb6fe4b8
#
_cell.length_a   1.000
_cell.length_b   1.000
_cell.length_c   1.000
_cell.angle_alpha   90.00
_cell.angle_beta   90.00
_cell.angle_gamma   90.00
#
_symmetry.space_group_name_H-M   'P 1'
#
loop_
_entity.id
_entity.type
_entity.pdbx_description
1 polymer ?
#
loop_
_entity_poly.entity_id
_entity_poly.type
_entity_poly.pdbx_seq_one_letter_code
_entity_poly.pdbx_strand_id
1 'polypeptide(L)'
;MNILWGIVGIVTVLGLAYLLSVDRKQIYARTILGALAIQMLFAFLTLKSTTGREVLEWITEVVQGIINYANEGIDFLFGPLVGDGSVFAFEVLTIIIFFSSLISILYYLGIMQWFINIIGGALSKFLRTTKTESLAAAANIFVGHTEAPLVVKPFINKMHRSELFAVMTGGFGSVSGSVLVGYSLLGIPLEYLLAASFMAAPSSLLIAKIVLPLPKEIREDIDNNQDVKIENDDDDKSANIIDAAASGATTGVKMVLEIAGTLLAFVSLIAFRVSRIC
;
A
#
# COMPACT_ATOMS: atom_id res chain seq x y z
N MET A 1 24.01 -17.75 -8.13
CA MET A 1 24.14 -16.41 -8.77
C MET A 1 23.06 -15.44 -8.31
N ASN A 2 21.83 -15.87 -8.12
CA ASN A 2 20.71 -14.96 -7.80
C ASN A 2 20.80 -14.24 -6.43
N ILE A 3 21.38 -14.88 -5.42
CA ILE A 3 21.51 -14.27 -4.07
C ILE A 3 22.50 -13.09 -4.08
N LEU A 4 23.61 -13.23 -4.79
CA LEU A 4 24.60 -12.15 -4.91
C LEU A 4 24.02 -10.92 -5.60
N TRP A 5 23.26 -11.10 -6.68
CA TRP A 5 22.57 -10.01 -7.35
C TRP A 5 21.52 -9.35 -6.46
N GLY A 6 20.78 -10.13 -5.65
CA GLY A 6 19.84 -9.59 -4.67
C GLY A 6 20.54 -8.72 -3.61
N ILE A 7 21.67 -9.18 -3.07
CA ILE A 7 22.46 -8.40 -2.10
C ILE A 7 23.00 -7.11 -2.73
N VAL A 8 23.54 -7.19 -3.95
CA VAL A 8 24.00 -6.02 -4.71
C VAL A 8 22.86 -5.03 -4.92
N GLY A 9 21.67 -5.50 -5.28
CA GLY A 9 20.48 -4.66 -5.44
C GLY A 9 20.11 -3.93 -4.15
N ILE A 10 20.03 -4.64 -3.02
CA ILE A 10 19.74 -4.05 -1.71
C ILE A 10 20.80 -3.00 -1.34
N VAL A 11 22.08 -3.33 -1.46
CA VAL A 11 23.19 -2.40 -1.16
C VAL A 11 23.15 -1.17 -2.05
N THR A 12 22.83 -1.35 -3.34
CA THR A 12 22.72 -0.23 -4.29
C THR A 12 21.57 0.71 -3.90
N VAL A 13 20.39 0.17 -3.62
CA VAL A 13 19.22 0.98 -3.23
C VAL A 13 19.46 1.72 -1.91
N LEU A 14 19.98 1.02 -0.91
CA LEU A 14 20.32 1.64 0.38
C LEU A 14 21.44 2.68 0.23
N GLY A 15 22.44 2.40 -0.62
CA GLY A 15 23.53 3.32 -0.94
C GLY A 15 23.00 4.61 -1.61
N LEU A 16 22.10 4.48 -2.58
CA LEU A 16 21.44 5.63 -3.21
C LEU A 16 20.62 6.44 -2.20
N ALA A 17 19.83 5.76 -1.35
CA ALA A 17 19.09 6.43 -0.29
C ALA A 17 20.02 7.19 0.68
N TYR A 18 21.15 6.57 1.04
CA TYR A 18 22.17 7.20 1.90
C TYR A 18 22.83 8.41 1.23
N LEU A 19 23.09 8.35 -0.08
CA LEU A 19 23.62 9.49 -0.84
C LEU A 19 22.65 10.68 -0.87
N LEU A 20 21.34 10.38 -0.98
CA LEU A 20 20.27 11.37 -0.96
C LEU A 20 19.90 11.85 0.44
N SER A 21 20.49 11.31 1.48
CA SER A 21 20.20 11.66 2.87
C SER A 21 20.53 13.10 3.19
N VAL A 22 19.58 13.81 3.80
CA VAL A 22 19.71 15.22 4.23
C VAL A 22 20.61 15.32 5.45
N ASP A 23 20.54 14.37 6.39
CA ASP A 23 21.41 14.35 7.58
C ASP A 23 21.84 12.92 7.93
N ARG A 24 22.99 12.53 7.39
CA ARG A 24 23.57 11.19 7.58
C ARG A 24 23.91 10.86 9.03
N LYS A 25 24.15 11.88 9.88
CA LYS A 25 24.53 11.68 11.28
C LYS A 25 23.34 11.32 12.17
N GLN A 26 22.12 11.66 11.73
CA GLN A 26 20.89 11.37 12.45
C GLN A 26 20.22 10.06 12.02
N ILE A 27 20.82 9.34 11.06
CA ILE A 27 20.34 8.02 10.64
C ILE A 27 20.39 7.05 11.82
N TYR A 28 19.24 6.49 12.19
CA TYR A 28 19.15 5.60 13.34
C TYR A 28 19.21 4.13 12.89
N ALA A 29 20.38 3.50 13.16
CA ALA A 29 20.66 2.13 12.72
C ALA A 29 19.59 1.12 13.17
N ARG A 30 19.00 1.28 14.36
CA ARG A 30 17.96 0.37 14.86
C ARG A 30 16.72 0.37 13.97
N THR A 31 16.24 1.53 13.51
CA THR A 31 15.10 1.64 12.59
C THR A 31 15.40 0.94 11.28
N ILE A 32 16.59 1.16 10.72
CA ILE A 32 16.99 0.58 9.43
C ILE A 32 17.16 -0.93 9.53
N LEU A 33 17.93 -1.39 10.51
CA LEU A 33 18.17 -2.82 10.73
C LEU A 33 16.88 -3.53 11.13
N GLY A 34 16.04 -2.89 11.95
CA GLY A 34 14.73 -3.41 12.31
C GLY A 34 13.79 -3.57 11.11
N ALA A 35 13.73 -2.57 10.23
CA ALA A 35 12.91 -2.64 9.03
C ALA A 35 13.42 -3.72 8.05
N LEU A 36 14.73 -3.81 7.84
CA LEU A 36 15.34 -4.89 7.05
C LEU A 36 15.08 -6.27 7.68
N ALA A 37 15.18 -6.38 9.00
CA ALA A 37 14.92 -7.65 9.70
C ALA A 37 13.44 -8.06 9.53
N ILE A 38 12.48 -7.12 9.67
CA ILE A 38 11.06 -7.39 9.44
C ILE A 38 10.82 -7.83 7.99
N GLN A 39 11.42 -7.17 7.00
CA GLN A 39 11.31 -7.54 5.60
C GLN A 39 11.88 -8.94 5.32
N MET A 40 13.09 -9.22 5.83
CA MET A 40 13.73 -10.53 5.65
C MET A 40 12.94 -11.63 6.34
N LEU A 41 12.45 -11.38 7.56
CA LEU A 41 11.61 -12.31 8.30
C LEU A 41 10.31 -12.59 7.54
N PHE A 42 9.64 -11.55 7.05
CA PHE A 42 8.41 -11.70 6.30
C PHE A 42 8.64 -12.45 4.99
N ALA A 43 9.68 -12.09 4.23
CA ALA A 43 10.06 -12.80 3.01
C ALA A 43 10.40 -14.28 3.29
N PHE A 44 11.10 -14.58 4.38
CA PHE A 44 11.39 -15.95 4.77
C PHE A 44 10.12 -16.71 5.14
N LEU A 45 9.23 -16.11 5.92
CA LEU A 45 7.96 -16.73 6.32
C LEU A 45 7.07 -17.01 5.11
N THR A 46 6.93 -16.05 4.19
CA THR A 46 6.03 -16.17 3.03
C THR A 46 6.61 -17.06 1.92
N LEU A 47 7.92 -17.05 1.69
CA LEU A 47 8.54 -17.74 0.55
C LEU A 47 9.15 -19.10 0.93
N LYS A 48 9.57 -19.30 2.19
CA LYS A 48 10.33 -20.48 2.60
C LYS A 48 9.61 -21.35 3.63
N SER A 49 8.77 -20.78 4.51
CA SER A 49 8.04 -21.53 5.52
C SER A 49 6.78 -22.17 4.92
N THR A 50 6.54 -23.44 5.21
CA THR A 50 5.30 -24.15 4.82
C THR A 50 4.08 -23.47 5.42
N THR A 51 4.09 -23.19 6.73
CA THR A 51 3.00 -22.51 7.43
C THR A 51 2.75 -21.11 6.89
N GLY A 52 3.80 -20.37 6.56
CA GLY A 52 3.64 -19.02 6.00
C GLY A 52 3.03 -19.04 4.60
N ARG A 53 3.37 -20.04 3.78
CA ARG A 53 2.74 -20.25 2.47
C ARG A 53 1.27 -20.65 2.61
N GLU A 54 0.94 -21.58 3.48
CA GLU A 54 -0.43 -21.99 3.74
C GLU A 54 -1.33 -20.83 4.18
N VAL A 55 -0.82 -19.96 5.06
CA VAL A 55 -1.53 -18.73 5.46
C VAL A 55 -1.70 -17.77 4.28
N LEU A 56 -0.67 -17.60 3.47
CA LEU A 56 -0.74 -16.71 2.30
C LEU A 56 -1.68 -17.28 1.23
N GLU A 57 -1.64 -18.57 0.98
CA GLU A 57 -2.57 -19.30 0.09
C GLU A 57 -4.01 -19.14 0.58
N TRP A 58 -4.26 -19.34 1.87
CA TRP A 58 -5.59 -19.12 2.45
C TRP A 58 -6.09 -17.68 2.26
N ILE A 59 -5.25 -16.68 2.50
CA ILE A 59 -5.61 -15.28 2.24
C ILE A 59 -5.90 -15.08 0.75
N THR A 60 -5.09 -15.66 -0.11
CA THR A 60 -5.26 -15.59 -1.57
C THR A 60 -6.59 -16.19 -2.01
N GLU A 61 -6.97 -17.36 -1.46
CA GLU A 61 -8.26 -18.01 -1.73
C GLU A 61 -9.44 -17.15 -1.29
N VAL A 62 -9.35 -16.54 -0.09
CA VAL A 62 -10.39 -15.61 0.40
C VAL A 62 -10.53 -14.40 -0.53
N VAL A 63 -9.41 -13.78 -0.93
CA VAL A 63 -9.43 -12.64 -1.85
C VAL A 63 -9.96 -13.07 -3.23
N GLN A 64 -9.54 -14.23 -3.73
CA GLN A 64 -10.06 -14.76 -4.99
C GLN A 64 -11.56 -15.06 -4.94
N GLY A 65 -12.05 -15.58 -3.80
CA GLY A 65 -13.47 -15.77 -3.56
C GLY A 65 -14.25 -14.43 -3.64
N ILE A 66 -13.68 -13.37 -3.06
CA ILE A 66 -14.26 -12.01 -3.14
C ILE A 66 -14.25 -11.49 -4.58
N ILE A 67 -13.16 -11.71 -5.34
CA ILE A 67 -13.07 -11.35 -6.76
C ILE A 67 -14.19 -12.01 -7.57
N ASN A 68 -14.49 -13.26 -7.28
CA ASN A 68 -15.53 -14.01 -8.00
C ASN A 68 -16.92 -13.37 -7.84
N TYR A 69 -17.23 -12.76 -6.70
CA TYR A 69 -18.47 -11.98 -6.54
C TYR A 69 -18.50 -10.72 -7.41
N ALA A 70 -17.35 -10.12 -7.72
CA ALA A 70 -17.30 -8.98 -8.63
C ALA A 70 -17.74 -9.36 -10.05
N ASN A 71 -17.51 -10.60 -10.47
CA ASN A 71 -17.87 -11.07 -11.80
C ASN A 71 -19.40 -11.03 -12.02
N GLU A 72 -20.22 -11.29 -10.98
CA GLU A 72 -21.68 -11.15 -11.09
C GLU A 72 -22.12 -9.72 -11.46
N GLY A 73 -21.45 -8.71 -10.87
CA GLY A 73 -21.71 -7.30 -11.20
C GLY A 73 -21.20 -6.93 -12.60
N ILE A 74 -20.09 -7.50 -13.03
CA ILE A 74 -19.52 -7.30 -14.37
C ILE A 74 -20.42 -7.92 -15.41
N ASP A 75 -20.88 -9.14 -15.20
CA ASP A 75 -21.79 -9.85 -16.09
C ASP A 75 -23.14 -9.14 -16.20
N PHE A 76 -23.64 -8.58 -15.10
CA PHE A 76 -24.88 -7.80 -15.12
C PHE A 76 -24.76 -6.53 -15.96
N LEU A 77 -23.64 -5.81 -15.86
CA LEU A 77 -23.45 -4.52 -16.56
C LEU A 77 -22.98 -4.69 -18.01
N PHE A 78 -22.08 -5.66 -18.24
CA PHE A 78 -21.32 -5.78 -19.49
C PHE A 78 -21.45 -7.13 -20.17
N GLY A 79 -22.27 -8.06 -19.65
CA GLY A 79 -22.36 -9.47 -20.03
C GLY A 79 -22.09 -9.77 -21.51
N PRO A 80 -22.82 -9.18 -22.48
CA PRO A 80 -22.58 -9.44 -23.89
C PRO A 80 -21.25 -8.89 -24.43
N LEU A 81 -20.61 -7.96 -23.70
CA LEU A 81 -19.33 -7.34 -24.10
C LEU A 81 -18.12 -8.06 -23.48
N VAL A 82 -18.36 -8.88 -22.46
CA VAL A 82 -17.37 -9.74 -21.80
C VAL A 82 -17.51 -11.15 -22.39
N GLY A 83 -17.24 -11.27 -23.71
CA GLY A 83 -17.32 -12.52 -24.45
C GLY A 83 -16.00 -13.27 -24.48
N ASP A 84 -15.77 -14.13 -25.50
CA ASP A 84 -14.64 -15.06 -25.64
C ASP A 84 -13.22 -14.45 -25.61
N GLY A 85 -13.06 -13.16 -25.28
CA GLY A 85 -11.79 -12.48 -25.10
C GLY A 85 -11.83 -11.53 -23.91
N SER A 86 -10.90 -11.67 -22.96
CA SER A 86 -10.81 -10.76 -21.82
C SER A 86 -10.52 -9.34 -22.27
N VAL A 87 -11.45 -8.42 -21.98
CA VAL A 87 -11.27 -7.00 -22.26
C VAL A 87 -10.84 -6.32 -20.96
N PHE A 88 -9.58 -5.92 -20.89
CA PHE A 88 -8.97 -5.28 -19.71
C PHE A 88 -9.85 -4.18 -19.09
N ALA A 89 -10.49 -3.37 -19.94
CA ALA A 89 -11.32 -2.27 -19.47
C ALA A 89 -12.59 -2.74 -18.72
N PHE A 90 -13.19 -3.85 -19.13
CA PHE A 90 -14.44 -4.34 -18.54
C PHE A 90 -14.21 -5.32 -17.40
N GLU A 91 -13.16 -6.14 -17.46
CA GLU A 91 -12.86 -7.12 -16.42
C GLU A 91 -11.98 -6.53 -15.31
N VAL A 92 -10.81 -6.00 -15.67
CA VAL A 92 -9.82 -5.58 -14.68
C VAL A 92 -10.18 -4.26 -14.03
N LEU A 93 -10.56 -3.25 -14.84
CA LEU A 93 -10.83 -1.92 -14.27
C LEU A 93 -12.12 -1.91 -13.44
N THR A 94 -13.12 -2.71 -13.81
CA THR A 94 -14.40 -2.75 -13.08
C THR A 94 -14.26 -3.39 -11.70
N ILE A 95 -13.38 -4.37 -11.54
CA ILE A 95 -13.10 -4.98 -10.23
C ILE A 95 -12.56 -3.96 -9.24
N ILE A 96 -11.80 -2.96 -9.68
CA ILE A 96 -11.29 -1.87 -8.83
C ILE A 96 -12.44 -1.11 -8.17
N ILE A 97 -13.56 -0.91 -8.90
CA ILE A 97 -14.75 -0.24 -8.36
C ILE A 97 -15.35 -1.04 -7.21
N PHE A 98 -15.52 -2.35 -7.41
CA PHE A 98 -16.06 -3.24 -6.39
C PHE A 98 -15.17 -3.27 -5.14
N PHE A 99 -13.84 -3.45 -5.32
CA PHE A 99 -12.90 -3.46 -4.19
C PHE A 99 -12.84 -2.12 -3.46
N SER A 100 -12.90 -0.99 -4.17
CA SER A 100 -12.98 0.33 -3.54
C SER A 100 -14.24 0.48 -2.69
N SER A 101 -15.37 -0.01 -3.18
CA SER A 101 -16.63 -0.06 -2.41
C SER A 101 -16.51 -0.95 -1.17
N LEU A 102 -15.94 -2.15 -1.32
CA LEU A 102 -15.74 -3.09 -0.21
C LEU A 102 -14.81 -2.51 0.87
N ILE A 103 -13.68 -1.93 0.47
CA ILE A 103 -12.74 -1.29 1.40
C ILE A 103 -13.44 -0.15 2.15
N SER A 104 -14.27 0.66 1.48
CA SER A 104 -15.03 1.74 2.11
C SER A 104 -16.02 1.21 3.17
N ILE A 105 -16.69 0.09 2.89
CA ILE A 105 -17.54 -0.60 3.88
C ILE A 105 -16.71 -1.06 5.09
N LEU A 106 -15.55 -1.68 4.87
CA LEU A 106 -14.67 -2.14 5.94
C LEU A 106 -14.14 -0.97 6.79
N TYR A 107 -13.91 0.19 6.18
CA TYR A 107 -13.60 1.43 6.90
C TYR A 107 -14.79 1.89 7.75
N TYR A 108 -15.99 1.94 7.19
CA TYR A 108 -17.20 2.31 7.92
C TYR A 108 -17.46 1.42 9.14
N LEU A 109 -17.22 0.10 9.00
CA LEU A 109 -17.38 -0.88 10.08
C LEU A 109 -16.26 -0.82 11.15
N GLY A 110 -15.21 -0.03 10.94
CA GLY A 110 -14.08 0.07 11.86
C GLY A 110 -13.07 -1.09 11.76
N ILE A 111 -13.30 -2.05 10.88
CA ILE A 111 -12.44 -3.23 10.70
C ILE A 111 -11.06 -2.81 10.21
N MET A 112 -11.00 -1.90 9.23
CA MET A 112 -9.73 -1.41 8.69
C MET A 112 -8.93 -0.64 9.73
N GLN A 113 -9.57 0.20 10.54
CA GLN A 113 -8.93 0.94 11.63
C GLN A 113 -8.30 0.00 12.66
N TRP A 114 -8.98 -1.10 12.97
CA TRP A 114 -8.46 -2.11 13.88
C TRP A 114 -7.17 -2.75 13.33
N PHE A 115 -7.17 -3.17 12.06
CA PHE A 115 -5.98 -3.72 11.39
C PHE A 115 -4.83 -2.72 11.33
N ILE A 116 -5.11 -1.47 10.91
CA ILE A 116 -4.12 -0.40 10.81
C ILE A 116 -3.50 -0.10 12.17
N ASN A 117 -4.31 -0.06 13.23
CA ASN A 117 -3.83 0.15 14.60
C ASN A 117 -2.89 -0.95 15.08
N ILE A 118 -3.21 -2.22 14.81
CA ILE A 118 -2.37 -3.35 15.21
C ILE A 118 -1.04 -3.30 14.46
N ILE A 119 -1.08 -3.21 13.13
CA ILE A 119 0.12 -3.24 12.29
C ILE A 119 0.96 -1.99 12.52
N GLY A 120 0.35 -0.81 12.52
CA GLY A 120 1.02 0.46 12.75
C GLY A 120 1.61 0.56 14.15
N GLY A 121 0.89 0.08 15.16
CA GLY A 121 1.38 0.00 16.53
C GLY A 121 2.59 -0.94 16.67
N ALA A 122 2.55 -2.11 16.00
CA ALA A 122 3.67 -3.02 15.95
C ALA A 122 4.89 -2.37 15.26
N LEU A 123 4.70 -1.78 14.07
CA LEU A 123 5.76 -1.09 13.34
C LEU A 123 6.38 0.03 14.17
N SER A 124 5.56 0.89 14.79
CA SER A 124 6.03 1.99 15.65
C SER A 124 6.91 1.47 16.78
N LYS A 125 6.47 0.43 17.48
CA LYS A 125 7.20 -0.15 18.61
C LYS A 125 8.52 -0.82 18.19
N PHE A 126 8.51 -1.60 17.10
CA PHE A 126 9.70 -2.32 16.65
C PHE A 126 10.73 -1.39 15.98
N LEU A 127 10.26 -0.45 15.16
CA LEU A 127 11.12 0.45 14.39
C LEU A 127 11.47 1.73 15.15
N ARG A 128 10.83 2.02 16.28
CA ARG A 128 10.92 3.31 16.99
C ARG A 128 10.65 4.49 16.07
N THR A 129 9.61 4.37 15.30
CA THR A 129 9.03 5.41 14.46
C THR A 129 7.82 6.02 15.16
N THR A 130 7.39 7.20 14.74
CA THR A 130 6.19 7.79 15.33
C THR A 130 4.95 6.96 15.00
N LYS A 131 3.91 7.05 15.83
CA LYS A 131 2.65 6.34 15.57
C LYS A 131 2.01 6.81 14.28
N THR A 132 2.01 8.12 14.02
CA THR A 132 1.41 8.73 12.84
C THR A 132 1.98 8.19 11.52
N GLU A 133 3.30 8.17 11.37
CA GLU A 133 3.94 7.63 10.16
C GLU A 133 3.78 6.11 10.03
N SER A 134 3.80 5.40 11.16
CA SER A 134 3.61 3.94 11.19
C SER A 134 2.18 3.54 10.85
N LEU A 135 1.19 4.33 11.30
CA LEU A 135 -0.22 4.14 10.93
C LEU A 135 -0.45 4.40 9.45
N ALA A 136 0.14 5.47 8.90
CA ALA A 136 0.06 5.75 7.47
C ALA A 136 0.73 4.64 6.64
N ALA A 137 1.90 4.13 7.07
CA ALA A 137 2.56 3.01 6.42
C ALA A 137 1.73 1.72 6.46
N ALA A 138 1.08 1.44 7.60
CA ALA A 138 0.16 0.31 7.74
C ALA A 138 -1.09 0.46 6.87
N ALA A 139 -1.64 1.67 6.78
CA ALA A 139 -2.77 1.96 5.90
C ALA A 139 -2.43 1.70 4.43
N ASN A 140 -1.24 2.07 3.99
CA ASN A 140 -0.75 1.85 2.62
C ASN A 140 -0.68 0.37 2.20
N ILE A 141 -0.77 -0.58 3.12
CA ILE A 141 -0.89 -2.01 2.77
C ILE A 141 -2.22 -2.29 2.06
N PHE A 142 -3.27 -1.58 2.45
CA PHE A 142 -4.64 -1.86 2.03
C PHE A 142 -5.19 -0.81 1.08
N VAL A 143 -4.81 0.45 1.28
CA VAL A 143 -5.34 1.60 0.54
C VAL A 143 -4.22 2.33 -0.21
N GLY A 144 -4.62 3.11 -1.20
CA GLY A 144 -3.69 3.83 -2.05
C GLY A 144 -3.12 5.10 -1.42
N HIS A 145 -2.25 5.73 -2.17
CA HIS A 145 -1.56 6.97 -1.79
C HIS A 145 -2.49 8.17 -1.55
N THR A 146 -3.68 8.15 -2.09
CA THR A 146 -4.72 9.19 -1.89
C THR A 146 -5.48 9.01 -0.58
N GLU A 147 -5.65 7.78 -0.14
CA GLU A 147 -6.50 7.42 1.00
C GLU A 147 -5.69 7.25 2.29
N ALA A 148 -4.49 6.66 2.23
CA ALA A 148 -3.67 6.42 3.41
C ALA A 148 -3.32 7.71 4.19
N PRO A 149 -3.04 8.87 3.57
CA PRO A 149 -2.84 10.12 4.29
C PRO A 149 -4.08 10.60 5.06
N LEU A 150 -5.29 10.19 4.65
CA LEU A 150 -6.52 10.55 5.35
C LEU A 150 -6.58 9.95 6.76
N VAL A 151 -5.97 8.77 6.96
CA VAL A 151 -5.87 8.13 8.28
C VAL A 151 -5.12 9.00 9.30
N VAL A 152 -4.19 9.82 8.83
CA VAL A 152 -3.37 10.72 9.65
C VAL A 152 -3.71 12.20 9.44
N LYS A 153 -4.76 12.51 8.68
CA LYS A 153 -5.23 13.88 8.37
C LYS A 153 -5.32 14.79 9.60
N PRO A 154 -5.91 14.37 10.76
CA PRO A 154 -5.99 15.22 11.94
C PRO A 154 -4.62 15.62 12.52
N PHE A 155 -3.58 14.87 12.21
CA PHE A 155 -2.24 15.06 12.74
C PHE A 155 -1.30 15.78 11.78
N ILE A 156 -1.65 15.91 10.49
CA ILE A 156 -0.77 16.44 9.44
C ILE A 156 -0.16 17.80 9.81
N ASN A 157 -0.95 18.69 10.40
CA ASN A 157 -0.50 20.02 10.80
C ASN A 157 0.51 20.01 11.96
N LYS A 158 0.58 18.90 12.71
CA LYS A 158 1.50 18.72 13.85
C LYS A 158 2.68 17.82 13.50
N MET A 159 2.65 17.17 12.33
CA MET A 159 3.69 16.25 11.91
C MET A 159 4.99 16.99 11.57
N HIS A 160 6.10 16.40 11.99
CA HIS A 160 7.41 16.84 11.55
C HIS A 160 7.64 16.51 10.07
N ARG A 161 8.49 17.26 9.39
CA ARG A 161 8.81 17.05 7.96
C ARG A 161 9.25 15.63 7.64
N SER A 162 9.99 14.98 8.55
CA SER A 162 10.42 13.58 8.40
C SER A 162 9.25 12.59 8.45
N GLU A 163 8.22 12.84 9.27
CA GLU A 163 7.01 12.02 9.33
C GLU A 163 6.18 12.20 8.06
N LEU A 164 5.97 13.44 7.64
CA LEU A 164 5.24 13.74 6.41
C LEU A 164 5.93 13.13 5.18
N PHE A 165 7.27 13.19 5.14
CA PHE A 165 8.04 12.54 4.09
C PHE A 165 7.88 11.01 4.09
N ALA A 166 7.78 10.39 5.28
CA ALA A 166 7.52 8.96 5.40
C ALA A 166 6.12 8.59 4.89
N VAL A 167 5.09 9.40 5.20
CA VAL A 167 3.73 9.23 4.65
C VAL A 167 3.73 9.30 3.13
N MET A 168 4.39 10.29 2.56
CA MET A 168 4.51 10.45 1.10
C MET A 168 5.27 9.28 0.47
N THR A 169 6.40 8.89 1.05
CA THR A 169 7.20 7.75 0.56
C THR A 169 6.40 6.45 0.59
N GLY A 170 5.62 6.23 1.65
CA GLY A 170 4.71 5.09 1.78
C GLY A 170 3.66 5.08 0.67
N GLY A 171 3.03 6.21 0.41
CA GLY A 171 2.02 6.33 -0.63
C GLY A 171 2.55 6.01 -2.03
N PHE A 172 3.71 6.57 -2.40
CA PHE A 172 4.31 6.31 -3.71
C PHE A 172 5.00 4.94 -3.82
N GLY A 173 5.39 4.33 -2.71
CA GLY A 173 6.09 3.04 -2.66
C GLY A 173 5.18 1.82 -2.49
N SER A 174 3.87 2.01 -2.43
CA SER A 174 2.89 0.94 -2.23
C SER A 174 1.86 0.87 -3.36
N VAL A 175 1.13 -0.24 -3.40
CA VAL A 175 0.01 -0.45 -4.34
C VAL A 175 -1.26 -0.59 -3.54
N SER A 176 -2.34 0.09 -3.93
CA SER A 176 -3.63 -0.05 -3.25
C SER A 176 -4.21 -1.45 -3.42
N GLY A 177 -4.95 -1.93 -2.42
CA GLY A 177 -5.59 -3.24 -2.46
C GLY A 177 -6.50 -3.45 -3.66
N SER A 178 -7.24 -2.42 -4.08
CA SER A 178 -8.10 -2.46 -5.26
C SER A 178 -7.30 -2.63 -6.56
N VAL A 179 -6.18 -1.91 -6.73
CA VAL A 179 -5.32 -2.00 -7.91
C VAL A 179 -4.52 -3.31 -7.93
N LEU A 180 -4.17 -3.83 -6.74
CA LEU A 180 -3.47 -5.10 -6.58
C LEU A 180 -4.25 -6.26 -7.23
N VAL A 181 -5.58 -6.28 -7.03
CA VAL A 181 -6.46 -7.25 -7.68
C VAL A 181 -6.41 -7.10 -9.21
N GLY A 182 -6.43 -5.87 -9.72
CA GLY A 182 -6.25 -5.61 -11.13
C GLY A 182 -4.96 -6.22 -11.71
N TYR A 183 -3.84 -6.12 -10.99
CA TYR A 183 -2.58 -6.75 -11.40
C TYR A 183 -2.64 -8.28 -11.37
N SER A 184 -3.39 -8.86 -10.45
CA SER A 184 -3.58 -10.33 -10.42
C SER A 184 -4.26 -10.82 -11.69
N LEU A 185 -5.23 -10.10 -12.20
CA LEU A 185 -5.93 -10.43 -13.46
C LEU A 185 -5.04 -10.25 -14.70
N LEU A 186 -3.96 -9.48 -14.60
CA LEU A 186 -2.93 -9.39 -15.64
C LEU A 186 -1.96 -10.59 -15.63
N GLY A 187 -2.20 -11.59 -14.78
CA GLY A 187 -1.43 -12.83 -14.69
C GLY A 187 -0.30 -12.80 -13.67
N ILE A 188 -0.22 -11.79 -12.79
CA ILE A 188 0.73 -11.77 -11.68
C ILE A 188 0.12 -12.58 -10.53
N PRO A 189 0.79 -13.62 -10.00
CA PRO A 189 0.24 -14.41 -8.91
C PRO A 189 -0.06 -13.53 -7.68
N LEU A 190 -1.30 -13.62 -7.18
CA LEU A 190 -1.83 -12.77 -6.11
C LEU A 190 -1.02 -12.89 -4.81
N GLU A 191 -0.45 -14.06 -4.54
CA GLU A 191 0.41 -14.32 -3.39
C GLU A 191 1.64 -13.39 -3.34
N TYR A 192 2.30 -13.15 -4.48
CA TYR A 192 3.45 -12.24 -4.55
C TYR A 192 3.03 -10.78 -4.40
N LEU A 193 1.87 -10.42 -4.92
CA LEU A 193 1.31 -9.08 -4.80
C LEU A 193 0.95 -8.75 -3.35
N LEU A 194 0.30 -9.68 -2.65
CA LEU A 194 0.00 -9.55 -1.23
C LEU A 194 1.28 -9.47 -0.39
N ALA A 195 2.24 -10.36 -0.62
CA ALA A 195 3.53 -10.32 0.06
C ALA A 195 4.24 -8.98 -0.14
N ALA A 196 4.28 -8.47 -1.37
CA ALA A 196 4.88 -7.18 -1.70
C ALA A 196 4.18 -6.01 -0.98
N SER A 197 2.84 -6.03 -0.91
CA SER A 197 2.06 -4.99 -0.22
C SER A 197 2.38 -4.92 1.27
N PHE A 198 2.44 -6.08 1.95
CA PHE A 198 2.83 -6.13 3.36
C PHE A 198 4.28 -5.68 3.59
N MET A 199 5.20 -6.03 2.68
CA MET A 199 6.59 -5.61 2.75
C MET A 199 6.80 -4.13 2.41
N ALA A 200 5.87 -3.49 1.72
CA ALA A 200 5.95 -2.07 1.36
C ALA A 200 5.96 -1.16 2.60
N ALA A 201 5.20 -1.48 3.65
CA ALA A 201 5.12 -0.68 4.87
C ALA A 201 6.50 -0.50 5.58
N PRO A 202 7.21 -1.56 5.98
CA PRO A 202 8.54 -1.40 6.56
C PRO A 202 9.58 -0.86 5.56
N SER A 203 9.44 -1.17 4.23
CA SER A 203 10.34 -0.65 3.19
C SER A 203 10.27 0.87 3.07
N SER A 204 9.06 1.40 3.03
CA SER A 204 8.83 2.84 2.89
C SER A 204 9.37 3.61 4.09
N LEU A 205 9.12 3.12 5.31
CA LEU A 205 9.68 3.70 6.53
C LEU A 205 11.21 3.65 6.52
N LEU A 206 11.80 2.52 6.10
CA LEU A 206 13.25 2.36 5.99
C LEU A 206 13.86 3.43 5.07
N ILE A 207 13.38 3.53 3.84
CA ILE A 207 13.91 4.48 2.85
C ILE A 207 13.67 5.92 3.32
N ALA A 208 12.46 6.23 3.82
CA ALA A 208 12.14 7.55 4.32
C ALA A 208 13.08 7.97 5.47
N LYS A 209 13.40 7.06 6.39
CA LYS A 209 14.28 7.37 7.53
C LYS A 209 15.77 7.38 7.20
N ILE A 210 16.17 6.85 6.05
CA ILE A 210 17.51 7.07 5.52
C ILE A 210 17.60 8.45 4.85
N VAL A 211 16.63 8.79 3.99
CA VAL A 211 16.65 10.03 3.20
C VAL A 211 16.39 11.25 4.08
N LEU A 212 15.36 11.20 4.93
CA LEU A 212 15.02 12.28 5.86
C LEU A 212 14.85 11.71 7.28
N PRO A 213 15.95 11.58 8.05
CA PRO A 213 15.93 11.03 9.39
C PRO A 213 15.10 11.85 10.36
N LEU A 214 14.62 11.20 11.41
CA LEU A 214 13.89 11.84 12.50
C LEU A 214 14.88 12.54 13.45
N PRO A 215 14.67 13.83 13.82
CA PRO A 215 15.48 14.52 14.79
C PRO A 215 15.56 13.78 16.13
N LYS A 216 16.69 13.95 16.86
CA LYS A 216 16.91 13.26 18.14
C LYS A 216 15.85 13.64 19.18
N GLU A 217 15.45 14.91 19.22
CA GLU A 217 14.46 15.44 20.15
C GLU A 217 13.11 14.71 20.05
N ILE A 218 12.62 14.53 18.82
CA ILE A 218 11.35 13.81 18.58
C ILE A 218 11.49 12.33 18.90
N ARG A 219 12.69 11.74 18.73
CA ARG A 219 12.91 10.33 19.11
C ARG A 219 12.89 10.10 20.61
N GLU A 220 13.35 11.06 21.40
CA GLU A 220 13.29 11.00 22.86
C GLU A 220 11.84 11.11 23.36
N ASP A 221 11.00 11.88 22.65
CA ASP A 221 9.56 11.97 22.94
C ASP A 221 8.79 10.70 22.59
N ILE A 222 9.22 9.92 21.60
CA ILE A 222 8.61 8.62 21.27
C ILE A 222 8.73 7.62 22.44
N ASP A 223 9.84 7.67 23.16
CA ASP A 223 10.05 6.81 24.34
C ASP A 223 9.15 7.22 25.53
N ASN A 224 8.60 8.44 25.54
CA ASN A 224 7.73 8.99 26.58
C ASN A 224 6.22 8.77 26.35
N ASN A 225 5.82 7.91 25.42
CA ASN A 225 4.47 7.36 25.27
C ASN A 225 3.32 8.39 25.11
N GLN A 226 3.35 9.19 24.04
CA GLN A 226 2.12 9.87 23.64
C GLN A 226 1.22 8.91 22.85
N ASP A 227 0.11 8.52 23.46
CA ASP A 227 -0.93 7.71 22.84
C ASP A 227 -1.70 8.54 21.79
N VAL A 228 -1.23 8.49 20.56
CA VAL A 228 -2.00 8.95 19.41
C VAL A 228 -3.05 7.90 19.12
N LYS A 229 -4.30 8.17 19.46
CA LYS A 229 -5.45 7.38 19.00
C LYS A 229 -5.88 7.91 17.65
N ILE A 230 -6.21 7.01 16.72
CA ILE A 230 -6.93 7.40 15.50
C ILE A 230 -8.33 7.80 15.97
N GLU A 231 -8.59 9.10 16.01
CA GLU A 231 -9.95 9.61 16.07
C GLU A 231 -10.44 9.71 14.62
N ASN A 232 -11.57 9.07 14.34
CA ASN A 232 -12.23 9.28 13.06
C ASN A 232 -12.65 10.74 12.99
N ASP A 233 -12.21 11.45 11.96
CA ASP A 233 -12.73 12.79 11.65
C ASP A 233 -14.23 12.62 11.38
N ASP A 234 -15.07 13.27 12.17
CA ASP A 234 -16.54 13.14 12.06
C ASP A 234 -17.08 13.73 10.75
N ASP A 235 -16.28 14.54 10.07
CA ASP A 235 -16.67 15.24 8.84
C ASP A 235 -16.74 14.33 7.59
N ASP A 236 -16.13 13.12 7.61
CA ASP A 236 -16.08 12.19 6.48
C ASP A 236 -16.86 10.88 6.74
N LYS A 237 -17.70 10.81 7.78
CA LYS A 237 -18.46 9.60 8.08
C LYS A 237 -19.63 9.44 7.12
N SER A 238 -19.64 8.37 6.36
CA SER A 238 -20.82 7.91 5.63
C SER A 238 -22.01 7.72 6.59
N ALA A 239 -23.19 8.12 6.16
CA ALA A 239 -24.40 8.07 6.99
C ALA A 239 -24.82 6.63 7.35
N ASN A 240 -24.53 5.67 6.49
CA ASN A 240 -24.82 4.24 6.66
C ASN A 240 -23.94 3.38 5.73
N ILE A 241 -24.05 2.05 5.86
CA ILE A 241 -23.26 1.09 5.06
C ILE A 241 -23.47 1.27 3.56
N ILE A 242 -24.70 1.59 3.13
CA ILE A 242 -25.05 1.77 1.70
C ILE A 242 -24.38 3.03 1.17
N ASP A 243 -24.38 4.10 1.96
CA ASP A 243 -23.71 5.35 1.61
C ASP A 243 -22.18 5.16 1.54
N ALA A 244 -21.60 4.39 2.48
CA ALA A 244 -20.18 4.00 2.43
C ALA A 244 -19.86 3.22 1.16
N ALA A 245 -20.70 2.25 0.77
CA ALA A 245 -20.53 1.48 -0.44
C ALA A 245 -20.59 2.37 -1.70
N ALA A 246 -21.56 3.26 -1.77
CA ALA A 246 -21.76 4.17 -2.91
C ALA A 246 -20.60 5.18 -3.05
N SER A 247 -20.13 5.74 -1.93
CA SER A 247 -18.98 6.64 -1.88
C SER A 247 -17.71 5.92 -2.34
N GLY A 248 -17.47 4.69 -1.85
CA GLY A 248 -16.37 3.85 -2.27
C GLY A 248 -16.41 3.50 -3.75
N ALA A 249 -17.60 3.16 -4.29
CA ALA A 249 -17.77 2.91 -5.71
C ALA A 249 -17.45 4.16 -6.55
N THR A 250 -17.90 5.34 -6.11
CA THR A 250 -17.58 6.61 -6.78
C THR A 250 -16.08 6.89 -6.81
N THR A 251 -15.40 6.63 -5.72
CA THR A 251 -13.92 6.72 -5.62
C THR A 251 -13.26 5.73 -6.57
N GLY A 252 -13.74 4.48 -6.61
CA GLY A 252 -13.27 3.45 -7.54
C GLY A 252 -13.41 3.86 -9.01
N VAL A 253 -14.55 4.46 -9.40
CA VAL A 253 -14.74 4.98 -10.76
C VAL A 253 -13.70 6.05 -11.12
N LYS A 254 -13.42 7.00 -10.22
CA LYS A 254 -12.39 8.02 -10.44
C LYS A 254 -11.01 7.38 -10.66
N MET A 255 -10.63 6.42 -9.79
CA MET A 255 -9.37 5.67 -9.92
C MET A 255 -9.29 4.93 -11.26
N VAL A 256 -10.36 4.28 -11.69
CA VAL A 256 -10.44 3.59 -12.99
C VAL A 256 -10.18 4.53 -14.14
N LEU A 257 -10.82 5.70 -14.15
CA LEU A 257 -10.63 6.71 -15.19
C LEU A 257 -9.19 7.25 -15.22
N GLU A 258 -8.59 7.50 -14.06
CA GLU A 258 -7.20 7.95 -13.93
C GLU A 258 -6.22 6.88 -14.43
N ILE A 259 -6.42 5.62 -14.05
CA ILE A 259 -5.59 4.49 -14.49
C ILE A 259 -5.73 4.28 -16.00
N ALA A 260 -6.95 4.22 -16.51
CA ALA A 260 -7.22 4.02 -17.93
C ALA A 260 -6.62 5.15 -18.78
N GLY A 261 -6.82 6.40 -18.37
CA GLY A 261 -6.28 7.58 -19.07
C GLY A 261 -4.74 7.58 -19.06
N THR A 262 -4.13 7.27 -17.93
CA THR A 262 -2.68 7.21 -17.78
C THR A 262 -2.08 6.08 -18.64
N LEU A 263 -2.64 4.88 -18.56
CA LEU A 263 -2.19 3.73 -19.37
C LEU A 263 -2.31 4.04 -20.86
N LEU A 264 -3.46 4.54 -21.31
CA LEU A 264 -3.67 4.92 -22.71
C LEU A 264 -2.62 5.93 -23.18
N ALA A 265 -2.39 6.99 -22.41
CA ALA A 265 -1.43 8.03 -22.74
C ALA A 265 0.00 7.48 -22.83
N PHE A 266 0.47 6.77 -21.82
CA PHE A 266 1.85 6.28 -21.79
C PHE A 266 2.11 5.17 -22.78
N VAL A 267 1.21 4.22 -22.97
CA VAL A 267 1.35 3.17 -23.99
C VAL A 267 1.40 3.80 -25.40
N SER A 268 0.53 4.78 -25.68
CA SER A 268 0.54 5.50 -26.97
C SER A 268 1.81 6.31 -27.16
N LEU A 269 2.33 6.99 -26.14
CA LEU A 269 3.59 7.73 -26.22
C LEU A 269 4.79 6.81 -26.45
N ILE A 270 4.83 5.65 -25.81
CA ILE A 270 5.88 4.65 -26.02
C ILE A 270 5.81 4.13 -27.47
N ALA A 271 4.63 3.75 -27.95
CA ALA A 271 4.42 3.30 -29.32
C ALA A 271 4.85 4.39 -30.36
N PHE A 272 4.48 5.64 -30.11
CA PHE A 272 4.89 6.78 -30.96
C PHE A 272 6.40 6.96 -31.01
N ARG A 273 7.09 6.78 -29.88
CA ARG A 273 8.55 6.89 -29.82
C ARG A 273 9.25 5.73 -30.54
N VAL A 274 8.75 4.51 -30.33
CA VAL A 274 9.31 3.30 -30.94
C VAL A 274 9.15 3.34 -32.49
N SER A 275 7.99 3.78 -33.00
CA SER A 275 7.75 3.89 -34.44
C SER A 275 8.63 4.92 -35.16
N ARG A 276 9.32 5.81 -34.43
CA ARG A 276 10.29 6.76 -35.00
C ARG A 276 11.73 6.25 -35.00
N ILE A 277 12.01 5.13 -34.38
CA ILE A 277 13.36 4.55 -34.22
C ILE A 277 13.55 3.35 -35.19
N CYS A 278 12.45 2.77 -35.66
CA CYS A 278 12.43 1.79 -36.76
C CYS A 278 12.10 2.44 -38.08
#